data_fc328d68be0f0b401a7575fe9f3f50c7
#
_entry.id   fc328d68be0f0b401a7575fe9f3f50c7
#
_cell.length_a   1.000
_cell.length_b   1.000
_cell.length_c   1.000
_cell.angle_alpha   90.00
_cell.angle_beta   90.00
_cell.angle_gamma   90.00
#
_symmetry.space_group_name_H-M   'P 1'
#
loop_
_entity.id
_entity.type
_entity.pdbx_description
1 polymer ?
#
loop_
_entity_poly.entity_id
_entity_poly.type
_entity_poly.pdbx_seq_one_letter_code
_entity_poly.pdbx_strand_id
1 'polypeptide(L)'
;SLSVSAYYSRQTGYSRSYYNSYYAGNSAKDMYDTDQLMTTFGLSAGLGRRITWPDDFFTLYTEASYQRYTLKNWPYYIFSEGNSNNLSFAVQLRRSSIDNPLYTREGSDFTLGLTFTPPYSWFTDKNYASPNIKDKDKYRWIEFHKWKFQGKVFMPLDKNKKFVLYTGVQYGYLGHFDKNKRSPFEGFEMGGDGMSGYSLYGREYIGLRGYENGSLTNAGSSFIAPNASD
;
A
#
# COMPACT_ATOMS: atom_id res chain seq x y z
N SER A 1 -9.37 11.09 -19.23
CA SER A 1 -9.88 11.52 -17.90
C SER A 1 -8.76 12.18 -17.11
N LEU A 2 -9.08 13.27 -16.42
CA LEU A 2 -8.22 13.95 -15.45
C LEU A 2 -8.82 13.72 -14.07
N SER A 3 -8.00 13.39 -13.09
CA SER A 3 -8.38 13.26 -11.70
C SER A 3 -7.47 14.13 -10.82
N VAL A 4 -8.06 14.82 -9.86
CA VAL A 4 -7.32 15.56 -8.84
C VAL A 4 -7.94 15.22 -7.51
N SER A 5 -7.14 14.86 -6.52
CA SER A 5 -7.61 14.57 -5.18
C SER A 5 -6.76 15.24 -4.11
N ALA A 6 -7.42 15.61 -3.02
CA ALA A 6 -6.78 16.08 -1.80
C ALA A 6 -7.44 15.38 -0.62
N TYR A 7 -6.66 14.93 0.33
CA TYR A 7 -7.20 14.33 1.54
C TYR A 7 -6.38 14.70 2.77
N TYR A 8 -7.07 14.70 3.88
CA TYR A 8 -6.49 14.85 5.20
C TYR A 8 -7.05 13.75 6.10
N SER A 9 -6.17 13.06 6.79
CA SER A 9 -6.55 12.01 7.73
C SER A 9 -5.80 12.20 9.03
N ARG A 10 -6.50 11.97 10.13
CA ARG A 10 -5.93 11.96 11.47
C ARG A 10 -6.32 10.66 12.16
N GLN A 11 -5.34 9.88 12.58
CA GLN A 11 -5.51 8.64 13.30
C GLN A 11 -4.92 8.77 14.70
N THR A 12 -5.65 8.26 15.70
CA THR A 12 -5.19 8.14 17.08
C THR A 12 -4.85 6.68 17.36
N GLY A 13 -3.89 6.42 18.22
CA GLY A 13 -3.56 5.08 18.68
C GLY A 13 -4.64 4.51 19.61
N TYR A 14 -4.57 3.20 19.83
CA TYR A 14 -5.41 2.53 20.82
C TYR A 14 -4.73 2.58 22.19
N SER A 15 -5.50 2.89 23.23
CA SER A 15 -5.00 2.81 24.60
C SER A 15 -4.65 1.36 24.95
N ARG A 16 -3.54 1.16 25.66
CA ARG A 16 -3.17 -0.14 26.26
C ARG A 16 -4.29 -0.71 27.15
N SER A 17 -5.18 0.15 27.66
CA SER A 17 -6.32 -0.21 28.49
C SER A 17 -7.53 -0.71 27.69
N TYR A 18 -7.44 -0.87 26.36
CA TYR A 18 -8.56 -1.28 25.51
C TYR A 18 -9.25 -2.55 26.04
N TYR A 19 -8.49 -3.57 26.39
CA TYR A 19 -9.04 -4.82 26.93
C TYR A 19 -9.69 -4.64 28.31
N ASN A 20 -9.07 -3.87 29.18
CA ASN A 20 -9.61 -3.62 30.55
C ASN A 20 -10.80 -2.67 30.49
N SER A 21 -10.85 -1.71 29.60
CA SER A 21 -11.93 -0.74 29.46
C SER A 21 -13.20 -1.36 28.88
N TYR A 22 -13.08 -2.31 27.94
CA TYR A 22 -14.22 -3.01 27.36
C TYR A 22 -15.00 -3.84 28.43
N TYR A 23 -14.27 -4.48 29.34
CA TYR A 23 -14.88 -5.25 30.44
C TYR A 23 -15.28 -4.39 31.65
N ALA A 24 -14.73 -3.19 31.79
CA ALA A 24 -15.01 -2.29 32.90
C ALA A 24 -16.17 -1.30 32.62
N GLY A 25 -16.77 -1.32 31.43
CA GLY A 25 -17.89 -0.43 31.09
C GLY A 25 -17.51 1.05 30.96
N ASN A 26 -16.22 1.35 30.74
CA ASN A 26 -15.73 2.72 30.59
C ASN A 26 -16.10 3.34 29.24
N SER A 27 -16.15 4.67 29.22
CA SER A 27 -16.59 5.45 28.07
C SER A 27 -15.64 5.29 26.86
N ALA A 28 -16.17 5.39 25.64
CA ALA A 28 -15.40 5.28 24.39
C ALA A 28 -14.18 6.23 24.31
N LYS A 29 -14.14 7.30 25.10
CA LYS A 29 -13.01 8.21 25.21
C LYS A 29 -11.75 7.58 25.77
N ASP A 30 -11.89 6.58 26.65
CA ASP A 30 -10.76 5.90 27.30
C ASP A 30 -10.13 4.83 26.42
N MET A 31 -10.76 4.53 25.27
CA MET A 31 -10.28 3.55 24.29
C MET A 31 -9.17 4.08 23.39
N TYR A 32 -9.06 5.40 23.24
CA TYR A 32 -8.10 6.03 22.33
C TYR A 32 -7.02 6.78 23.10
N ASP A 33 -5.79 6.52 22.76
CA ASP A 33 -4.66 7.29 23.28
C ASP A 33 -4.47 8.54 22.41
N THR A 34 -4.90 9.68 22.90
CA THR A 34 -4.82 10.96 22.21
C THR A 34 -3.38 11.49 22.08
N ASP A 35 -2.43 10.92 22.83
CA ASP A 35 -1.02 11.27 22.73
C ASP A 35 -0.33 10.56 21.57
N GLN A 36 -0.92 9.44 21.12
CA GLN A 36 -0.48 8.73 19.92
C GLN A 36 -1.24 9.24 18.70
N LEU A 37 -0.55 9.90 17.83
CA LEU A 37 -1.17 10.57 16.68
C LEU A 37 -0.38 10.36 15.39
N MET A 38 -1.10 9.99 14.34
CA MET A 38 -0.63 10.03 12.96
C MET A 38 -1.52 10.95 12.15
N THR A 39 -0.93 11.95 11.54
CA THR A 39 -1.61 12.85 10.61
C THR A 39 -1.05 12.65 9.21
N THR A 40 -1.93 12.47 8.25
CA THR A 40 -1.57 12.35 6.83
C THR A 40 -2.28 13.41 6.02
N PHE A 41 -1.52 14.16 5.27
CA PHE A 41 -2.01 15.08 4.24
C PHE A 41 -1.55 14.57 2.88
N GLY A 42 -2.44 14.51 1.91
CA GLY A 42 -2.12 14.04 0.57
C GLY A 42 -2.77 14.87 -0.53
N LEU A 43 -2.02 15.02 -1.62
CA LEU A 43 -2.46 15.62 -2.87
C LEU A 43 -2.10 14.65 -3.99
N SER A 44 -2.99 14.45 -4.96
CA SER A 44 -2.65 13.72 -6.18
C SER A 44 -3.30 14.31 -7.41
N ALA A 45 -2.63 14.15 -8.54
CA ALA A 45 -3.14 14.49 -9.86
C ALA A 45 -2.83 13.33 -10.82
N GLY A 46 -3.85 12.85 -11.49
CA GLY A 46 -3.76 11.71 -12.39
C GLY A 46 -4.38 11.97 -13.75
N LEU A 47 -3.82 11.36 -14.78
CA LEU A 47 -4.27 11.43 -16.16
C LEU A 47 -4.47 10.02 -16.71
N GLY A 48 -5.70 9.71 -17.13
CA GLY A 48 -6.04 8.46 -17.81
C GLY A 48 -6.30 8.69 -19.29
N ARG A 49 -5.63 7.91 -20.16
CA ARG A 49 -5.81 7.94 -21.60
C ARG A 49 -5.99 6.54 -22.17
N ARG A 50 -6.96 6.38 -23.05
CA ARG A 50 -7.09 5.18 -23.87
C ARG A 50 -6.03 5.24 -24.98
N ILE A 51 -5.35 4.13 -25.21
CA ILE A 51 -4.37 3.94 -26.27
C ILE A 51 -5.00 3.05 -27.32
N THR A 52 -4.92 3.45 -28.59
CA THR A 52 -5.54 2.74 -29.72
C THR A 52 -4.57 1.81 -30.45
N TRP A 53 -3.30 1.80 -30.05
CA TRP A 53 -2.28 0.92 -30.61
C TRP A 53 -1.66 0.07 -29.47
N PRO A 54 -1.45 -1.23 -29.62
CA PRO A 54 -1.71 -2.09 -30.79
C PRO A 54 -3.18 -2.48 -30.99
N ASP A 55 -4.04 -2.31 -29.99
CA ASP A 55 -5.49 -2.51 -30.06
C ASP A 55 -6.22 -1.49 -29.16
N ASP A 56 -7.54 -1.41 -29.28
CA ASP A 56 -8.38 -0.45 -28.55
C ASP A 56 -8.64 -0.79 -27.07
N PHE A 57 -8.05 -1.86 -26.56
CA PHE A 57 -8.29 -2.34 -25.19
C PHE A 57 -7.32 -1.77 -24.17
N PHE A 58 -6.30 -1.03 -24.60
CA PHE A 58 -5.30 -0.47 -23.71
C PHE A 58 -5.73 0.84 -23.07
N THR A 59 -5.46 0.97 -21.78
CA THR A 59 -5.59 2.22 -21.03
C THR A 59 -4.31 2.48 -20.26
N LEU A 60 -3.77 3.68 -20.43
CA LEU A 60 -2.63 4.18 -19.65
C LEU A 60 -3.15 5.17 -18.61
N TYR A 61 -2.77 4.96 -17.36
CA TYR A 61 -2.99 5.88 -16.26
C TYR A 61 -1.65 6.31 -15.68
N THR A 62 -1.48 7.61 -15.49
CA THR A 62 -0.30 8.19 -14.85
C THR A 62 -0.76 9.10 -13.71
N GLU A 63 -0.06 9.06 -12.58
CA GLU A 63 -0.38 9.88 -11.42
C GLU A 63 0.89 10.41 -10.78
N ALA A 64 0.84 11.64 -10.33
CA ALA A 64 1.80 12.24 -9.42
C ALA A 64 1.11 12.48 -8.08
N SER A 65 1.70 12.02 -6.99
CA SER A 65 1.13 12.19 -5.66
C SER A 65 2.17 12.67 -4.66
N TYR A 66 1.73 13.53 -3.77
CA TYR A 66 2.50 14.01 -2.63
C TYR A 66 1.75 13.70 -1.35
N GLN A 67 2.44 13.06 -0.41
CA GLN A 67 1.90 12.71 0.90
C GLN A 67 2.87 13.17 1.98
N ARG A 68 2.32 13.75 3.04
CA ARG A 68 3.08 14.12 4.23
C ARG A 68 2.52 13.39 5.43
N TYR A 69 3.37 12.64 6.09
CA TYR A 69 3.08 11.95 7.34
C TYR A 69 3.69 12.73 8.50
N THR A 70 2.90 12.97 9.52
CA THR A 70 3.34 13.56 10.78
C THR A 70 3.02 12.60 11.91
N LEU A 71 4.04 12.12 12.60
CA LEU A 71 3.95 11.15 13.67
C LEU A 71 4.25 11.81 15.01
N LYS A 72 3.43 11.50 16.01
CA LYS A 72 3.63 11.89 17.41
C LYS A 72 3.35 10.65 18.27
N ASN A 73 4.36 10.15 18.96
CA ASN A 73 4.30 8.94 19.82
C ASN A 73 3.66 7.73 19.12
N TRP A 74 3.88 7.57 17.79
CA TRP A 74 3.23 6.55 16.98
C TRP A 74 4.03 5.23 17.02
N PRO A 75 3.51 4.16 17.67
CA PRO A 75 4.32 2.96 17.95
C PRO A 75 4.40 1.96 16.79
N TYR A 76 3.66 2.20 15.69
CA TYR A 76 3.49 1.21 14.62
C TYR A 76 4.51 1.34 13.47
N TYR A 77 5.46 2.29 13.55
CA TYR A 77 6.53 2.45 12.58
C TYR A 77 7.91 2.42 13.25
N ILE A 78 8.97 2.33 12.44
CA ILE A 78 10.35 2.28 12.90
C ILE A 78 10.71 3.50 13.78
N PHE A 79 10.07 4.64 13.53
CA PHE A 79 10.22 5.85 14.33
C PHE A 79 8.85 6.36 14.80
N SER A 80 8.80 6.79 16.04
CA SER A 80 7.56 7.21 16.70
C SER A 80 7.26 8.70 16.53
N GLU A 81 8.26 9.51 16.25
CA GLU A 81 8.14 10.97 16.15
C GLU A 81 8.85 11.52 14.93
N GLY A 82 8.20 12.43 14.21
CA GLY A 82 8.79 13.15 13.11
C GLY A 82 7.85 13.34 11.92
N ASN A 83 8.42 13.90 10.86
CA ASN A 83 7.72 14.14 9.61
C ASN A 83 8.39 13.36 8.47
N SER A 84 7.58 12.71 7.65
CA SER A 84 8.01 12.07 6.41
C SER A 84 7.26 12.62 5.22
N ASN A 85 7.96 12.80 4.11
CA ASN A 85 7.38 13.23 2.85
C ASN A 85 7.54 12.11 1.81
N ASN A 86 6.48 11.87 1.07
CA ASN A 86 6.45 10.91 -0.03
C ASN A 86 5.99 11.63 -1.29
N LEU A 87 6.89 11.84 -2.24
CA LEU A 87 6.57 12.28 -3.59
C LEU A 87 6.69 11.08 -4.50
N SER A 88 5.59 10.58 -5.01
CA SER A 88 5.58 9.38 -5.85
C SER A 88 4.92 9.62 -7.20
N PHE A 89 5.40 8.87 -8.17
CA PHE A 89 4.86 8.82 -9.52
C PHE A 89 4.38 7.40 -9.79
N ALA A 90 3.15 7.27 -10.28
CA ALA A 90 2.58 5.99 -10.65
C ALA A 90 2.29 5.96 -12.14
N VAL A 91 2.58 4.83 -12.76
CA VAL A 91 2.24 4.53 -14.15
C VAL A 91 1.55 3.17 -14.16
N GLN A 92 0.36 3.09 -14.72
CA GLN A 92 -0.40 1.86 -14.84
C GLN A 92 -0.83 1.66 -16.29
N LEU A 93 -0.46 0.53 -16.84
CA LEU A 93 -0.93 0.06 -18.14
C LEU A 93 -1.91 -1.09 -17.92
N ARG A 94 -3.12 -0.93 -18.42
CA ARG A 94 -4.15 -1.96 -18.36
C ARG A 94 -4.61 -2.32 -19.77
N ARG A 95 -4.75 -3.62 -20.03
CA ARG A 95 -5.43 -4.15 -21.20
C ARG A 95 -6.60 -5.01 -20.75
N SER A 96 -7.80 -4.65 -21.16
CA SER A 96 -9.01 -5.36 -20.78
C SER A 96 -9.86 -5.66 -22.01
N SER A 97 -9.94 -6.94 -22.35
CA SER A 97 -10.72 -7.47 -23.48
C SER A 97 -11.83 -8.43 -23.03
N ILE A 98 -12.29 -8.29 -21.78
CA ILE A 98 -13.39 -9.11 -21.23
C ILE A 98 -14.73 -8.76 -21.88
N ASP A 99 -15.55 -9.76 -22.13
CA ASP A 99 -16.87 -9.62 -22.74
C ASP A 99 -17.90 -8.98 -21.80
N ASN A 100 -17.90 -9.38 -20.51
CA ASN A 100 -18.83 -8.87 -19.51
C ASN A 100 -18.15 -8.76 -18.13
N PRO A 101 -18.19 -7.59 -17.47
CA PRO A 101 -17.56 -7.40 -16.16
C PRO A 101 -18.15 -8.24 -15.02
N LEU A 102 -19.46 -8.57 -15.07
CA LEU A 102 -20.17 -9.29 -14.00
C LEU A 102 -20.09 -10.81 -14.18
N TYR A 103 -20.30 -11.28 -15.40
CA TYR A 103 -20.31 -12.70 -15.75
C TYR A 103 -19.41 -12.93 -16.95
N THR A 104 -18.12 -12.80 -16.72
CA THR A 104 -17.11 -12.95 -17.78
C THR A 104 -17.05 -14.38 -18.28
N ARG A 105 -17.21 -14.56 -19.59
CA ARG A 105 -17.17 -15.86 -20.26
C ARG A 105 -15.92 -16.04 -21.11
N GLU A 106 -15.38 -14.94 -21.62
CA GLU A 106 -14.17 -14.95 -22.43
C GLU A 106 -13.40 -13.64 -22.30
N GLY A 107 -12.11 -13.68 -22.66
CA GLY A 107 -11.26 -12.52 -22.70
C GLY A 107 -10.20 -12.51 -21.60
N SER A 108 -9.50 -11.41 -21.51
CA SER A 108 -8.42 -11.24 -20.56
C SER A 108 -8.36 -9.82 -20.01
N ASP A 109 -7.88 -9.70 -18.78
CA ASP A 109 -7.63 -8.43 -18.11
C ASP A 109 -6.22 -8.45 -17.51
N PHE A 110 -5.32 -7.65 -18.05
CA PHE A 110 -3.94 -7.53 -17.59
C PHE A 110 -3.70 -6.10 -17.11
N THR A 111 -3.10 -5.98 -15.94
CA THR A 111 -2.70 -4.69 -15.37
C THR A 111 -1.25 -4.76 -14.92
N LEU A 112 -0.43 -3.87 -15.42
CA LEU A 112 0.95 -3.65 -14.98
C LEU A 112 1.03 -2.25 -14.36
N GLY A 113 1.42 -2.17 -13.11
CA GLY A 113 1.59 -0.94 -12.35
C GLY A 113 3.02 -0.78 -11.86
N LEU A 114 3.54 0.42 -11.97
CA LEU A 114 4.79 0.86 -11.38
C LEU A 114 4.52 2.13 -10.58
N THR A 115 4.88 2.12 -9.31
CA THR A 115 4.93 3.32 -8.47
C THR A 115 6.37 3.52 -8.01
N PHE A 116 6.89 4.71 -8.19
CA PHE A 116 8.27 5.01 -7.81
C PHE A 116 8.39 6.43 -7.25
N THR A 117 9.38 6.62 -6.42
CA THR A 117 9.78 7.92 -5.90
C THR A 117 11.13 8.33 -6.50
N PRO A 118 11.49 9.62 -6.48
CA PRO A 118 12.86 10.01 -6.81
C PRO A 118 13.88 9.32 -5.89
N PRO A 119 15.01 8.85 -6.43
CA PRO A 119 16.06 8.20 -5.65
C PRO A 119 16.90 9.26 -4.92
N TYR A 120 16.38 9.82 -3.83
CA TYR A 120 17.04 10.89 -3.06
C TYR A 120 18.40 10.48 -2.51
N SER A 121 18.61 9.19 -2.24
CA SER A 121 19.90 8.65 -1.78
C SER A 121 21.02 8.83 -2.81
N TRP A 122 20.70 8.83 -4.11
CA TRP A 122 21.70 9.01 -5.17
C TRP A 122 22.21 10.45 -5.29
N PHE A 123 21.44 11.41 -4.81
CA PHE A 123 21.75 12.84 -4.89
C PHE A 123 22.29 13.41 -3.57
N THR A 124 22.51 12.53 -2.56
CA THR A 124 22.94 12.97 -1.24
C THR A 124 24.13 12.14 -0.80
N ASP A 125 25.25 12.79 -0.45
CA ASP A 125 26.48 12.15 0.04
C ASP A 125 26.37 11.60 1.49
N LYS A 126 25.15 11.28 1.94
CA LYS A 126 24.91 10.75 3.28
C LYS A 126 25.06 9.24 3.30
N ASN A 127 25.90 8.74 4.18
CA ASN A 127 26.01 7.31 4.44
C ASN A 127 24.87 6.86 5.37
N TYR A 128 23.77 6.36 4.82
CA TYR A 128 22.61 5.88 5.57
C TYR A 128 22.85 4.61 6.39
N ALA A 129 24.01 3.95 6.25
CA ALA A 129 24.44 2.87 7.12
C ALA A 129 25.01 3.35 8.46
N SER A 130 25.31 4.65 8.59
CA SER A 130 25.91 5.22 9.80
C SER A 130 24.92 5.22 10.97
N PRO A 131 25.30 4.69 12.16
CA PRO A 131 24.44 4.69 13.35
C PRO A 131 24.16 6.09 13.89
N ASN A 132 24.88 7.10 13.44
CA ASN A 132 24.73 8.49 13.90
C ASN A 132 23.52 9.20 13.24
N ILE A 133 22.94 8.65 12.18
CA ILE A 133 21.79 9.25 11.51
C ILE A 133 20.52 8.80 12.23
N LYS A 134 19.78 9.75 12.79
CA LYS A 134 18.49 9.49 13.42
C LYS A 134 17.45 9.06 12.36
N ASP A 135 16.59 8.13 12.71
CA ASP A 135 15.57 7.60 11.79
C ASP A 135 14.64 8.68 11.21
N LYS A 136 14.28 9.70 12.00
CA LYS A 136 13.49 10.85 11.52
C LYS A 136 14.17 11.64 10.38
N ASP A 137 15.51 11.70 10.38
CA ASP A 137 16.27 12.40 9.34
C ASP A 137 16.50 11.50 8.13
N LYS A 138 16.65 10.19 8.37
CA LYS A 138 16.81 9.15 7.36
C LYS A 138 15.54 9.02 6.51
N TYR A 139 14.37 9.01 7.14
CA TYR A 139 13.07 8.84 6.48
C TYR A 139 12.31 10.14 6.22
N ARG A 140 12.99 11.28 6.26
CA ARG A 140 12.40 12.58 5.93
C ARG A 140 11.83 12.63 4.51
N TRP A 141 12.49 11.99 3.56
CA TRP A 141 12.04 11.73 2.21
C TRP A 141 12.04 10.23 1.96
N ILE A 142 10.88 9.68 1.67
CA ILE A 142 10.69 8.25 1.41
C ILE A 142 11.15 7.94 0.00
N GLU A 143 11.83 6.80 -0.17
CA GLU A 143 12.21 6.32 -1.48
C GLU A 143 11.94 4.82 -1.62
N PHE A 144 11.31 4.45 -2.73
CA PHE A 144 11.00 3.08 -3.11
C PHE A 144 10.62 3.01 -4.58
N HIS A 145 10.58 1.78 -5.11
CA HIS A 145 9.85 1.44 -6.32
C HIS A 145 9.04 0.17 -6.10
N LYS A 146 7.77 0.23 -6.48
CA LYS A 146 6.79 -0.84 -6.28
C LYS A 146 6.24 -1.26 -7.64
N TRP A 147 6.37 -2.53 -7.94
CA TRP A 147 5.86 -3.15 -9.16
C TRP A 147 4.70 -4.05 -8.83
N LYS A 148 3.64 -3.97 -9.63
CA LYS A 148 2.46 -4.81 -9.49
C LYS A 148 2.05 -5.33 -10.86
N PHE A 149 1.80 -6.63 -10.92
CA PHE A 149 1.22 -7.26 -12.10
C PHE A 149 -0.01 -8.06 -11.67
N GLN A 150 -1.10 -7.89 -12.37
CA GLN A 150 -2.31 -8.68 -12.23
C GLN A 150 -2.75 -9.14 -13.60
N GLY A 151 -2.97 -10.44 -13.74
CA GLY A 151 -3.50 -11.06 -14.94
C GLY A 151 -4.71 -11.92 -14.63
N LYS A 152 -5.74 -11.81 -15.45
CA LYS A 152 -6.93 -12.65 -15.41
C LYS A 152 -7.23 -13.10 -16.82
N VAL A 153 -7.47 -14.40 -17.01
CA VAL A 153 -7.83 -14.98 -18.30
C VAL A 153 -9.06 -15.84 -18.12
N PHE A 154 -10.02 -15.69 -19.01
CA PHE A 154 -11.25 -16.43 -19.05
C PHE A 154 -11.34 -17.18 -20.38
N MET A 155 -11.38 -18.51 -20.33
CA MET A 155 -11.43 -19.38 -21.50
C MET A 155 -12.69 -20.23 -21.46
N PRO A 156 -13.60 -20.10 -22.43
CA PRO A 156 -14.75 -20.99 -22.53
C PRO A 156 -14.28 -22.39 -22.94
N LEU A 157 -14.73 -23.41 -22.19
CA LEU A 157 -14.41 -24.82 -22.45
C LEU A 157 -15.44 -25.50 -23.35
N ASP A 158 -16.62 -24.90 -23.51
CA ASP A 158 -17.68 -25.42 -24.36
C ASP A 158 -18.20 -24.34 -25.35
N LYS A 159 -18.83 -24.80 -26.44
CA LYS A 159 -19.37 -23.91 -27.49
C LYS A 159 -20.48 -22.96 -26.96
N ASN A 160 -21.19 -23.36 -25.93
CA ASN A 160 -22.29 -22.57 -25.34
C ASN A 160 -21.78 -21.63 -24.25
N LYS A 161 -20.44 -21.62 -23.95
CA LYS A 161 -19.80 -20.82 -22.91
C LYS A 161 -20.43 -20.99 -21.51
N LYS A 162 -20.91 -22.22 -21.22
CA LYS A 162 -21.48 -22.57 -19.91
C LYS A 162 -20.40 -22.93 -18.90
N PHE A 163 -19.31 -23.52 -19.39
CA PHE A 163 -18.12 -23.82 -18.59
C PHE A 163 -16.99 -22.89 -18.98
N VAL A 164 -16.48 -22.14 -18.01
CA VAL A 164 -15.42 -21.18 -18.22
C VAL A 164 -14.26 -21.47 -17.26
N LEU A 165 -13.09 -21.68 -17.82
CA LEU A 165 -11.86 -21.76 -17.03
C LEU A 165 -11.38 -20.35 -16.71
N TYR A 166 -11.31 -20.04 -15.42
CA TYR A 166 -10.71 -18.82 -14.92
C TYR A 166 -9.30 -19.10 -14.41
N THR A 167 -8.34 -18.32 -14.89
CA THR A 167 -6.96 -18.34 -14.39
C THR A 167 -6.58 -16.92 -13.98
N GLY A 168 -6.09 -16.77 -12.75
CA GLY A 168 -5.64 -15.50 -12.22
C GLY A 168 -4.22 -15.58 -11.68
N VAL A 169 -3.42 -14.55 -11.91
CA VAL A 169 -2.09 -14.37 -11.34
C VAL A 169 -1.93 -12.97 -10.80
N GLN A 170 -1.29 -12.85 -9.64
CA GLN A 170 -0.91 -11.56 -9.05
C GLN A 170 0.54 -11.64 -8.61
N TYR A 171 1.28 -10.59 -8.92
CA TYR A 171 2.67 -10.45 -8.53
C TYR A 171 2.91 -9.04 -8.01
N GLY A 172 3.58 -8.94 -6.87
CA GLY A 172 4.00 -7.67 -6.26
C GLY A 172 5.47 -7.72 -5.89
N TYR A 173 6.17 -6.64 -6.17
CA TYR A 173 7.56 -6.48 -5.78
C TYR A 173 7.79 -5.07 -5.26
N LEU A 174 8.39 -4.97 -4.07
CA LEU A 174 8.81 -3.72 -3.46
C LEU A 174 10.34 -3.67 -3.42
N GLY A 175 10.90 -2.72 -4.15
CA GLY A 175 12.33 -2.48 -4.19
C GLY A 175 12.74 -1.19 -3.50
N HIS A 176 14.04 -1.02 -3.36
CA HIS A 176 14.66 0.12 -2.71
C HIS A 176 15.87 0.57 -3.54
N PHE A 177 16.21 1.85 -3.49
CA PHE A 177 17.41 2.37 -4.15
C PHE A 177 18.65 2.24 -3.24
N ASP A 178 18.48 2.42 -1.93
CA ASP A 178 19.48 2.13 -0.92
C ASP A 178 18.96 1.09 0.09
N LYS A 179 19.72 0.00 0.28
CA LYS A 179 19.37 -1.10 1.20
C LYS A 179 19.22 -0.66 2.66
N ASN A 180 19.90 0.42 3.05
CA ASN A 180 19.84 0.96 4.40
C ASN A 180 18.71 1.97 4.59
N LYS A 181 17.99 2.35 3.50
CA LYS A 181 16.90 3.34 3.52
C LYS A 181 15.60 2.77 2.95
N ARG A 182 15.24 1.56 3.37
CA ARG A 182 13.96 0.95 2.97
C ARG A 182 12.79 1.75 3.53
N SER A 183 11.75 1.95 2.71
CA SER A 183 10.57 2.68 3.15
C SER A 183 9.88 1.98 4.33
N PRO A 184 9.60 2.67 5.45
CA PRO A 184 8.87 2.09 6.57
C PRO A 184 7.36 2.09 6.36
N PHE A 185 6.86 2.77 5.35
CA PHE A 185 5.43 2.93 5.11
C PHE A 185 4.88 1.96 4.06
N GLU A 186 5.74 1.53 3.11
CA GLU A 186 5.33 0.64 2.03
C GLU A 186 5.53 -0.83 2.41
N GLY A 187 4.61 -1.69 1.97
CA GLY A 187 4.72 -3.12 2.23
C GLY A 187 3.60 -3.92 1.58
N PHE A 188 3.77 -5.25 1.56
CA PHE A 188 2.74 -6.22 1.24
C PHE A 188 2.50 -7.09 2.48
N GLU A 189 1.24 -7.26 2.86
CA GLU A 189 0.82 -8.15 3.93
C GLU A 189 -0.13 -9.21 3.37
N MET A 190 0.11 -10.47 3.70
CA MET A 190 -0.67 -11.60 3.19
C MET A 190 -1.35 -12.35 4.33
N GLY A 191 -2.60 -12.71 4.09
CA GLY A 191 -3.46 -13.44 5.02
C GLY A 191 -4.73 -12.68 5.36
N GLY A 192 -5.72 -13.39 5.88
CA GLY A 192 -6.99 -12.82 6.27
C GLY A 192 -8.01 -12.66 5.14
N ASP A 193 -9.15 -12.14 5.50
CA ASP A 193 -10.29 -11.92 4.60
C ASP A 193 -10.25 -10.56 3.88
N GLY A 194 -9.25 -9.73 4.14
CA GLY A 194 -9.14 -8.36 3.63
C GLY A 194 -10.05 -7.35 4.32
N MET A 195 -10.78 -7.76 5.36
CA MET A 195 -11.71 -6.92 6.12
C MET A 195 -11.10 -6.38 7.41
N SER A 196 -9.78 -6.38 7.55
CA SER A 196 -9.15 -5.81 8.74
C SER A 196 -9.49 -4.32 8.83
N GLY A 197 -10.09 -3.92 9.93
CA GLY A 197 -10.48 -2.53 10.19
C GLY A 197 -9.32 -1.56 10.37
N TYR A 198 -8.08 -2.04 10.22
CA TYR A 198 -6.87 -1.26 10.39
C TYR A 198 -6.01 -1.34 9.13
N SER A 199 -5.94 -0.26 8.39
CA SER A 199 -5.09 -0.13 7.21
C SER A 199 -3.99 0.91 7.50
N LEU A 200 -2.74 0.48 7.41
CA LEU A 200 -1.59 1.38 7.41
C LEU A 200 -1.39 1.93 6.00
N TYR A 201 -1.19 3.22 5.87
CA TYR A 201 -0.92 3.85 4.57
C TYR A 201 0.32 3.23 3.90
N GLY A 202 0.23 3.02 2.58
CA GLY A 202 1.30 2.41 1.78
C GLY A 202 1.37 0.88 1.88
N ARG A 203 0.66 0.24 2.81
CA ARG A 203 0.60 -1.22 2.91
C ARG A 203 -0.57 -1.78 2.12
N GLU A 204 -0.31 -2.87 1.42
CA GLU A 204 -1.31 -3.57 0.62
C GLU A 204 -1.56 -4.94 1.21
N TYR A 205 -2.84 -5.24 1.43
CA TYR A 205 -3.27 -6.52 1.96
C TYR A 205 -3.66 -7.46 0.81
N ILE A 206 -3.04 -8.64 0.82
CA ILE A 206 -3.38 -9.74 -0.09
C ILE A 206 -4.23 -10.70 0.71
N GLY A 207 -5.55 -10.63 0.50
CA GLY A 207 -6.51 -11.51 1.19
C GLY A 207 -6.30 -12.96 0.82
N LEU A 208 -6.23 -13.83 1.84
CA LEU A 208 -6.22 -15.28 1.66
C LEU A 208 -7.07 -15.90 2.76
N ARG A 209 -8.23 -16.42 2.37
CA ARG A 209 -9.19 -17.04 3.30
C ARG A 209 -8.58 -18.27 3.98
N GLY A 210 -8.90 -18.45 5.25
CA GLY A 210 -8.39 -19.54 6.08
C GLY A 210 -7.10 -19.23 6.83
N TYR A 211 -6.56 -18.04 6.66
CA TYR A 211 -5.39 -17.56 7.40
C TYR A 211 -5.75 -16.28 8.17
N GLU A 212 -5.11 -16.08 9.31
CA GLU A 212 -5.24 -14.83 10.07
C GLU A 212 -4.61 -13.66 9.32
N ASN A 213 -5.08 -12.44 9.59
CA ASN A 213 -4.57 -11.23 8.97
C ASN A 213 -3.05 -11.11 9.16
N GLY A 214 -2.32 -10.97 8.06
CA GLY A 214 -0.87 -10.81 8.06
C GLY A 214 -0.05 -12.06 8.45
N SER A 215 -0.69 -13.20 8.78
CA SER A 215 0.00 -14.40 9.29
C SER A 215 1.00 -15.02 8.33
N LEU A 216 0.84 -14.80 7.04
CA LEU A 216 1.75 -15.29 5.99
C LEU A 216 2.82 -14.25 5.60
N THR A 217 2.79 -13.08 6.23
CA THR A 217 3.79 -12.04 5.99
C THR A 217 5.09 -12.44 6.69
N ASN A 218 6.20 -12.39 5.96
CA ASN A 218 7.50 -12.68 6.56
C ASN A 218 7.79 -11.71 7.71
N ALA A 219 8.14 -12.24 8.88
CA ALA A 219 8.44 -11.46 10.08
C ALA A 219 9.53 -10.37 9.86
N GLY A 220 10.46 -10.58 8.90
CA GLY A 220 11.44 -9.58 8.49
C GLY A 220 10.89 -8.43 7.63
N SER A 221 9.65 -8.55 7.12
CA SER A 221 8.97 -7.51 6.33
C SER A 221 7.87 -6.80 7.11
N SER A 222 7.48 -7.30 8.29
CA SER A 222 6.59 -6.58 9.19
C SER A 222 7.38 -5.52 9.94
N PHE A 223 7.18 -4.27 9.57
CA PHE A 223 7.74 -3.11 10.29
C PHE A 223 6.97 -2.76 11.57
N ILE A 224 6.22 -3.67 12.11
CA ILE A 224 5.69 -3.55 13.48
C ILE A 224 6.90 -3.66 14.38
N ALA A 225 7.14 -2.62 15.17
CA ALA A 225 8.22 -2.63 16.14
C ALA A 225 8.13 -3.94 16.97
N PRO A 226 9.22 -4.71 17.10
CA PRO A 226 9.19 -6.01 17.77
C PRO A 226 8.84 -5.97 19.27
N ASN A 227 8.52 -4.80 19.83
CA ASN A 227 8.26 -4.57 21.23
C ASN A 227 6.82 -4.10 21.53
N ALA A 228 5.84 -4.41 20.69
CA ALA A 228 4.44 -4.18 21.02
C ALA A 228 3.82 -5.31 21.87
N SER A 229 4.63 -6.27 22.32
CA SER A 229 4.23 -7.38 23.17
C SER A 229 5.11 -7.45 24.40
N ASP A 230 4.98 -6.50 25.31
CA ASP A 230 5.24 -6.64 26.76
C ASP A 230 4.39 -5.66 27.55
#